data_21b30ad16051da1f8ebfda9d1427b42f
#
_entry.id   21b30ad16051da1f8ebfda9d1427b42f
#
_cell.length_a   1.000
_cell.length_b   1.000
_cell.length_c   1.000
_cell.angle_alpha   90.00
_cell.angle_beta   90.00
_cell.angle_gamma   90.00
#
_symmetry.space_group_name_H-M   'P 1'
#
loop_
_entity.id
_entity.type
_entity.pdbx_description
1 polymer ?
#
loop_
_entity_poly.entity_id
_entity_poly.type
_entity_poly.pdbx_seq_one_letter_code
_entity_poly.pdbx_strand_id
1 'polypeptide(L)'
;MFITFEGIDGSGKSTQARCLADHLEGRGFDTVLTREPGGSPGAEEIRRLVLEGDPDRWSAETEILLFTAARRDHLERLIEPSLGAGKIVISDRFADSTRMYQGLSRGDLRGLVDTLHTLMIGREPDLTFIIDMDPDTGLARARARGGGEERFETDHEQAHIII
;
A
#
# COMPACT_ATOMS: atom_id res chain seq x y z
N MET A 1 -2.41 17.92 -0.02
CA MET A 1 -2.78 17.03 -1.15
C MET A 1 -2.25 15.64 -0.86
N PHE A 2 -3.09 14.61 -1.02
CA PHE A 2 -2.71 13.22 -0.77
C PHE A 2 -2.72 12.42 -2.09
N ILE A 3 -1.57 11.85 -2.47
CA ILE A 3 -1.34 11.14 -3.73
C ILE A 3 -0.92 9.72 -3.41
N THR A 4 -1.47 8.73 -4.13
CA THR A 4 -1.08 7.33 -3.98
C THR A 4 -0.61 6.73 -5.30
N PHE A 5 0.28 5.74 -5.19
CA PHE A 5 0.76 4.93 -6.30
C PHE A 5 0.33 3.49 -6.07
N GLU A 6 -0.43 2.93 -6.99
CA GLU A 6 -0.93 1.56 -6.95
C GLU A 6 -0.45 0.75 -8.15
N GLY A 7 -0.53 -0.56 -8.07
CA GLY A 7 -0.10 -1.50 -9.10
C GLY A 7 0.59 -2.73 -8.50
N ILE A 8 0.94 -3.69 -9.35
CA ILE A 8 1.57 -4.95 -8.96
C ILE A 8 2.99 -4.76 -8.44
N ASP A 9 3.54 -5.76 -7.75
CA ASP A 9 4.92 -5.75 -7.34
C ASP A 9 5.86 -5.79 -8.55
N GLY A 10 6.97 -5.08 -8.46
CA GLY A 10 7.89 -4.90 -9.59
C GLY A 10 7.47 -3.86 -10.63
N SER A 11 6.25 -3.29 -10.58
CA SER A 11 5.78 -2.29 -11.56
C SER A 11 6.57 -0.97 -11.55
N GLY A 12 7.26 -0.65 -10.45
CA GLY A 12 8.04 0.58 -10.33
C GLY A 12 7.36 1.69 -9.53
N LYS A 13 6.27 1.40 -8.81
CA LYS A 13 5.55 2.35 -7.94
C LYS A 13 6.48 3.20 -7.07
N SER A 14 7.32 2.55 -6.27
CA SER A 14 8.25 3.23 -5.35
C SER A 14 9.21 4.17 -6.08
N THR A 15 9.64 3.80 -7.28
CA THR A 15 10.51 4.63 -8.13
C THR A 15 9.75 5.86 -8.61
N GLN A 16 8.54 5.69 -9.12
CA GLN A 16 7.72 6.80 -9.62
C GLN A 16 7.28 7.73 -8.48
N ALA A 17 6.92 7.18 -7.33
CA ALA A 17 6.58 7.97 -6.14
C ALA A 17 7.76 8.86 -5.71
N ARG A 18 8.98 8.30 -5.69
CA ARG A 18 10.20 9.07 -5.38
C ARG A 18 10.50 10.14 -6.43
N CYS A 19 10.43 9.79 -7.72
CA CYS A 19 10.63 10.77 -8.79
C CYS A 19 9.66 11.95 -8.70
N LEU A 20 8.39 11.69 -8.35
CA LEU A 20 7.41 12.74 -8.15
C LEU A 20 7.76 13.61 -6.92
N ALA A 21 8.16 12.99 -5.81
CA ALA A 21 8.56 13.71 -4.60
C ALA A 21 9.74 14.65 -4.91
N ASP A 22 10.81 14.11 -5.50
CA ASP A 22 12.02 14.88 -5.87
C ASP A 22 11.68 16.04 -6.81
N HIS A 23 10.79 15.80 -7.79
CA HIS A 23 10.36 16.83 -8.73
C HIS A 23 9.59 17.96 -8.05
N LEU A 24 8.68 17.63 -7.13
CA LEU A 24 7.89 18.63 -6.40
C LEU A 24 8.75 19.40 -5.42
N GLU A 25 9.68 18.76 -4.72
CA GLU A 25 10.65 19.42 -3.84
C GLU A 25 11.55 20.38 -4.61
N GLY A 26 12.00 19.98 -5.81
CA GLY A 26 12.76 20.86 -6.72
C GLY A 26 11.98 22.09 -7.19
N ARG A 27 10.66 22.07 -7.05
CA ARG A 27 9.75 23.21 -7.32
C ARG A 27 9.35 24.00 -6.07
N GLY A 28 9.89 23.62 -4.91
CA GLY A 28 9.65 24.32 -3.65
C GLY A 28 8.40 23.88 -2.88
N PHE A 29 7.83 22.72 -3.22
CA PHE A 29 6.75 22.11 -2.43
C PHE A 29 7.33 21.28 -1.29
N ASP A 30 6.72 21.36 -0.10
CA ASP A 30 7.02 20.44 1.00
C ASP A 30 6.33 19.10 0.72
N THR A 31 7.11 18.01 0.61
CA THR A 31 6.59 16.67 0.38
C THR A 31 6.86 15.73 1.56
N VAL A 32 6.07 14.69 1.66
CA VAL A 32 6.29 13.53 2.54
C VAL A 32 6.11 12.28 1.71
N LEU A 33 7.19 11.56 1.47
CA LEU A 33 7.15 10.25 0.82
C LEU A 33 7.02 9.17 1.87
N THR A 34 6.02 8.30 1.70
CA THR A 34 5.72 7.21 2.62
C THR A 34 5.27 5.95 1.87
N ARG A 35 4.90 4.89 2.61
CA ARG A 35 4.43 3.63 2.03
C ARG A 35 3.47 2.88 2.95
N GLU A 36 2.70 1.97 2.39
CA GLU A 36 1.88 1.01 3.15
C GLU A 36 2.16 -0.46 2.75
N PRO A 37 1.99 -1.40 3.70
CA PRO A 37 1.87 -1.15 5.13
C PRO A 37 3.15 -0.57 5.72
N GLY A 38 3.03 0.32 6.72
CA GLY A 38 4.16 0.99 7.36
C GLY A 38 3.99 2.50 7.43
N GLY A 39 5.09 3.24 7.52
CA GLY A 39 5.14 4.70 7.49
C GLY A 39 5.00 5.37 8.86
N SER A 40 4.69 4.64 9.92
CA SER A 40 4.66 5.12 11.31
C SER A 40 5.13 4.01 12.25
N PRO A 41 5.58 4.31 13.48
CA PRO A 41 6.15 3.29 14.37
C PRO A 41 5.22 2.09 14.59
N GLY A 42 3.94 2.29 14.91
CA GLY A 42 2.99 1.20 15.10
C GLY A 42 2.69 0.45 13.80
N ALA A 43 2.56 1.17 12.69
CA ALA A 43 2.36 0.56 11.38
C ALA A 43 3.56 -0.30 10.94
N GLU A 44 4.81 0.08 11.26
CA GLU A 44 6.00 -0.73 10.98
C GLU A 44 6.06 -2.00 11.85
N GLU A 45 5.55 -1.97 13.08
CA GLU A 45 5.41 -3.18 13.89
C GLU A 45 4.39 -4.14 13.29
N ILE A 46 3.24 -3.63 12.87
CA ILE A 46 2.21 -4.45 12.20
C ILE A 46 2.70 -4.95 10.85
N ARG A 47 3.46 -4.13 10.09
CA ARG A 47 4.08 -4.56 8.83
C ARG A 47 4.86 -5.86 9.00
N ARG A 48 5.70 -5.97 10.04
CA ARG A 48 6.44 -7.20 10.32
C ARG A 48 5.51 -8.39 10.58
N LEU A 49 4.40 -8.18 11.28
CA LEU A 49 3.42 -9.24 11.53
C LEU A 49 2.76 -9.75 10.25
N VAL A 50 2.48 -8.89 9.29
CA VAL A 50 1.75 -9.29 8.06
C VAL A 50 2.68 -9.75 6.94
N LEU A 51 3.94 -9.31 6.89
CA LEU A 51 4.87 -9.66 5.82
C LEU A 51 5.83 -10.79 6.18
N GLU A 52 6.09 -11.05 7.47
CA GLU A 52 7.05 -12.05 7.92
C GLU A 52 6.34 -13.32 8.40
N GLY A 53 7.01 -14.47 8.23
CA GLY A 53 6.56 -15.76 8.75
C GLY A 53 5.76 -16.59 7.74
N ASP A 54 5.00 -17.56 8.27
CA ASP A 54 4.21 -18.49 7.48
C ASP A 54 3.12 -17.76 6.68
N PRO A 55 3.00 -17.99 5.36
CA PRO A 55 1.93 -17.43 4.53
C PRO A 55 0.51 -17.70 5.07
N ASP A 56 0.29 -18.86 5.66
CA ASP A 56 -1.02 -19.26 6.19
C ASP A 56 -1.24 -18.90 7.67
N ARG A 57 -0.35 -18.09 8.25
CA ARG A 57 -0.41 -17.69 9.66
C ARG A 57 -1.72 -17.02 10.04
N TRP A 58 -2.29 -16.23 9.13
CA TRP A 58 -3.47 -15.42 9.38
C TRP A 58 -4.63 -15.79 8.44
N SER A 59 -5.87 -15.78 8.95
CA SER A 59 -7.04 -15.76 8.09
C SER A 59 -7.11 -14.46 7.30
N ALA A 60 -7.83 -14.47 6.18
CA ALA A 60 -7.99 -13.27 5.35
C ALA A 60 -8.61 -12.11 6.15
N GLU A 61 -9.59 -12.40 7.02
CA GLU A 61 -10.21 -11.40 7.88
C GLU A 61 -9.23 -10.83 8.90
N THR A 62 -8.37 -11.66 9.48
CA THR A 62 -7.33 -11.19 10.41
C THR A 62 -6.32 -10.29 9.69
N GLU A 63 -5.92 -10.62 8.48
CA GLU A 63 -5.06 -9.76 7.66
C GLU A 63 -5.73 -8.40 7.38
N ILE A 64 -6.99 -8.40 6.97
CA ILE A 64 -7.75 -7.17 6.75
C ILE A 64 -7.74 -6.27 8.00
N LEU A 65 -7.94 -6.85 9.18
CA LEU A 65 -7.89 -6.11 10.44
C LEU A 65 -6.50 -5.55 10.72
N LEU A 66 -5.44 -6.33 10.49
CA LEU A 66 -4.06 -5.90 10.68
C LEU A 66 -3.67 -4.77 9.71
N PHE A 67 -4.01 -4.90 8.42
CA PHE A 67 -3.77 -3.85 7.43
C PHE A 67 -4.57 -2.57 7.76
N THR A 68 -5.81 -2.72 8.23
CA THR A 68 -6.64 -1.59 8.66
C THR A 68 -6.03 -0.89 9.87
N ALA A 69 -5.54 -1.66 10.87
CA ALA A 69 -4.88 -1.10 12.05
C ALA A 69 -3.58 -0.36 11.70
N ALA A 70 -2.74 -0.95 10.83
CA ALA A 70 -1.53 -0.30 10.35
C ALA A 70 -1.85 1.03 9.65
N ARG A 71 -2.83 1.02 8.74
CA ARG A 71 -3.28 2.23 8.02
C ARG A 71 -3.84 3.28 8.97
N ARG A 72 -4.56 2.89 10.01
CA ARG A 72 -5.10 3.81 11.00
C ARG A 72 -3.98 4.52 11.75
N ASP A 73 -2.97 3.79 12.23
CA ASP A 73 -1.80 4.39 12.91
C ASP A 73 -1.02 5.31 11.97
N HIS A 74 -0.80 4.89 10.72
CA HIS A 74 -0.14 5.68 9.68
C HIS A 74 -0.91 6.98 9.37
N LEU A 75 -2.23 6.90 9.22
CA LEU A 75 -3.10 8.05 8.99
C LEU A 75 -2.98 9.08 10.12
N GLU A 76 -3.11 8.62 11.37
CA GLU A 76 -3.09 9.49 12.55
C GLU A 76 -1.72 10.10 12.83
N ARG A 77 -0.64 9.34 12.61
CA ARG A 77 0.70 9.72 13.01
C ARG A 77 1.46 10.49 11.94
N LEU A 78 1.16 10.24 10.66
CA LEU A 78 1.91 10.83 9.56
C LEU A 78 1.04 11.57 8.56
N ILE A 79 0.02 10.89 7.98
CA ILE A 79 -0.69 11.43 6.82
C ILE A 79 -1.47 12.70 7.21
N GLU A 80 -2.40 12.61 8.17
CA GLU A 80 -3.23 13.74 8.57
C GLU A 80 -2.43 14.92 9.14
N PRO A 81 -1.43 14.72 10.02
CA PRO A 81 -0.59 15.82 10.48
C PRO A 81 0.18 16.52 9.34
N SER A 82 0.67 15.73 8.37
CA SER A 82 1.40 16.29 7.22
C SER A 82 0.48 17.08 6.30
N LEU A 83 -0.71 16.57 6.02
CA LEU A 83 -1.72 17.28 5.24
C LEU A 83 -2.19 18.54 5.96
N GLY A 84 -2.40 18.47 7.28
CA GLY A 84 -2.74 19.61 8.11
C GLY A 84 -1.66 20.70 8.14
N ALA A 85 -0.39 20.32 7.96
CA ALA A 85 0.72 21.24 7.80
C ALA A 85 0.88 21.79 6.36
N GLY A 86 -0.05 21.47 5.44
CA GLY A 86 -0.04 21.94 4.06
C GLY A 86 0.92 21.18 3.13
N LYS A 87 1.48 20.06 3.58
CA LYS A 87 2.41 19.26 2.77
C LYS A 87 1.68 18.42 1.74
N ILE A 88 2.41 17.98 0.71
CA ILE A 88 1.95 16.96 -0.24
C ILE A 88 2.43 15.61 0.30
N VAL A 89 1.49 14.71 0.60
CA VAL A 89 1.80 13.34 1.02
C VAL A 89 1.72 12.43 -0.20
N ILE A 90 2.77 11.63 -0.42
CA ILE A 90 2.88 10.67 -1.52
C ILE A 90 3.09 9.30 -0.90
N SER A 91 2.14 8.38 -1.10
CA SER A 91 2.23 7.02 -0.56
C SER A 91 2.40 5.98 -1.67
N ASP A 92 3.39 5.10 -1.50
CA ASP A 92 3.50 3.86 -2.24
C ASP A 92 2.53 2.84 -1.62
N ARG A 93 1.41 2.60 -2.26
CA ARG A 93 0.22 1.86 -1.84
C ARG A 93 -0.65 2.61 -0.82
N PHE A 94 -1.92 2.27 -0.85
CA PHE A 94 -2.95 2.66 0.12
C PHE A 94 -4.10 1.64 0.13
N ALA A 95 -5.35 2.10 0.25
CA ALA A 95 -6.50 1.24 0.44
C ALA A 95 -6.78 0.29 -0.74
N ASP A 96 -6.47 0.69 -1.98
CA ASP A 96 -6.73 -0.13 -3.16
C ASP A 96 -5.92 -1.43 -3.16
N SER A 97 -4.68 -1.40 -2.68
CA SER A 97 -3.91 -2.62 -2.46
C SER A 97 -4.63 -3.61 -1.52
N THR A 98 -5.20 -3.15 -0.40
CA THR A 98 -5.95 -4.02 0.52
C THR A 98 -7.25 -4.51 -0.12
N ARG A 99 -7.95 -3.65 -0.86
CA ARG A 99 -9.15 -4.01 -1.62
C ARG A 99 -8.88 -5.17 -2.59
N MET A 100 -7.69 -5.17 -3.21
CA MET A 100 -7.29 -6.20 -4.16
C MET A 100 -6.75 -7.45 -3.45
N TYR A 101 -5.67 -7.31 -2.67
CA TYR A 101 -4.96 -8.46 -2.13
C TYR A 101 -5.76 -9.20 -1.05
N GLN A 102 -6.36 -8.50 -0.11
CA GLN A 102 -7.12 -9.13 0.96
C GLN A 102 -8.63 -9.21 0.64
N GLY A 103 -9.14 -8.28 -0.17
CA GLY A 103 -10.57 -8.21 -0.48
C GLY A 103 -11.03 -9.19 -1.54
N LEU A 104 -10.19 -9.55 -2.51
CA LEU A 104 -10.58 -10.37 -3.66
C LEU A 104 -9.81 -11.68 -3.78
N SER A 105 -8.51 -11.71 -3.47
CA SER A 105 -7.68 -12.90 -3.73
C SER A 105 -7.97 -14.09 -2.82
N ARG A 106 -8.47 -13.87 -1.62
CA ARG A 106 -8.72 -14.93 -0.62
C ARG A 106 -10.21 -15.11 -0.31
N GLY A 107 -11.09 -14.65 -1.19
CA GLY A 107 -12.54 -14.70 -1.04
C GLY A 107 -13.19 -13.37 -1.40
N ASP A 108 -14.52 -13.32 -1.44
CA ASP A 108 -15.25 -12.06 -1.68
C ASP A 108 -15.42 -11.27 -0.38
N LEU A 109 -14.31 -10.67 0.08
CA LEU A 109 -14.24 -9.85 1.30
C LEU A 109 -14.17 -8.35 1.00
N ARG A 110 -14.34 -7.95 -0.26
CA ARG A 110 -14.29 -6.54 -0.67
C ARG A 110 -15.24 -5.67 0.17
N GLY A 111 -16.48 -6.13 0.40
CA GLY A 111 -17.45 -5.40 1.22
C GLY A 111 -16.99 -5.18 2.67
N LEU A 112 -16.26 -6.16 3.25
CA LEU A 112 -15.66 -6.01 4.58
C LEU A 112 -14.56 -4.95 4.58
N VAL A 113 -13.66 -4.98 3.59
CA VAL A 113 -12.59 -3.99 3.44
C VAL A 113 -13.17 -2.58 3.32
N ASP A 114 -14.15 -2.38 2.44
CA ASP A 114 -14.77 -1.06 2.21
C ASP A 114 -15.52 -0.56 3.46
N THR A 115 -16.18 -1.46 4.20
CA THR A 115 -16.85 -1.11 5.46
C THR A 115 -15.85 -0.65 6.51
N LEU A 116 -14.78 -1.43 6.73
CA LEU A 116 -13.72 -1.06 7.67
C LEU A 116 -13.00 0.22 7.25
N HIS A 117 -12.73 0.39 5.96
CA HIS A 117 -12.15 1.62 5.44
C HIS A 117 -13.03 2.83 5.76
N THR A 118 -14.33 2.75 5.49
CA THR A 118 -15.29 3.83 5.79
C THR A 118 -15.34 4.18 7.27
N LEU A 119 -15.39 3.16 8.15
CA LEU A 119 -15.54 3.35 9.59
C LEU A 119 -14.25 3.80 10.28
N MET A 120 -13.10 3.26 9.86
CA MET A 120 -11.85 3.41 10.60
C MET A 120 -10.88 4.39 9.95
N ILE A 121 -10.96 4.60 8.64
CA ILE A 121 -10.03 5.42 7.87
C ILE A 121 -10.73 6.69 7.37
N GLY A 122 -11.77 6.55 6.57
CA GLY A 122 -12.59 7.65 6.07
C GLY A 122 -11.83 8.64 5.17
N ARG A 123 -10.59 8.34 4.79
CA ARG A 123 -9.74 9.16 3.92
C ARG A 123 -9.52 8.43 2.60
N GLU A 124 -9.87 9.09 1.50
CA GLU A 124 -9.45 8.66 0.17
C GLU A 124 -8.35 9.60 -0.36
N PRO A 125 -7.45 9.13 -1.23
CA PRO A 125 -6.48 10.00 -1.88
C PRO A 125 -7.16 11.01 -2.80
N ASP A 126 -6.54 12.19 -2.93
CA ASP A 126 -6.98 13.20 -3.91
C ASP A 126 -6.66 12.74 -5.36
N LEU A 127 -5.60 11.93 -5.51
CA LEU A 127 -5.14 11.39 -6.79
C LEU A 127 -4.49 10.04 -6.59
N THR A 128 -4.85 9.06 -7.42
CA THR A 128 -4.22 7.73 -7.47
C THR A 128 -3.60 7.51 -8.85
N PHE A 129 -2.32 7.17 -8.88
CA PHE A 129 -1.63 6.70 -10.08
C PHE A 129 -1.58 5.17 -10.06
N ILE A 130 -2.15 4.54 -11.09
CA ILE A 130 -2.01 3.11 -11.31
C ILE A 130 -0.84 2.90 -12.25
N ILE A 131 0.21 2.21 -11.75
CA ILE A 131 1.38 1.88 -12.57
C ILE A 131 1.14 0.50 -13.18
N ASP A 132 0.64 0.54 -14.40
CA ASP A 132 0.34 -0.66 -15.18
C ASP A 132 1.62 -1.33 -15.67
N MET A 133 1.65 -2.64 -15.59
CA MET A 133 2.74 -3.48 -16.07
C MET A 133 2.25 -4.90 -16.34
N ASP A 134 2.81 -5.53 -17.35
CA ASP A 134 2.61 -6.96 -17.58
C ASP A 134 2.96 -7.78 -16.33
N PRO A 135 2.05 -8.65 -15.83
CA PRO A 135 2.21 -9.36 -14.57
C PRO A 135 3.48 -10.21 -14.49
N ASP A 136 3.82 -10.94 -15.58
CA ASP A 136 5.01 -11.80 -15.60
C ASP A 136 6.29 -10.97 -15.50
N THR A 137 6.30 -9.80 -16.15
CA THR A 137 7.41 -8.85 -16.09
C THR A 137 7.55 -8.27 -14.69
N GLY A 138 6.44 -7.88 -14.05
CA GLY A 138 6.42 -7.37 -12.69
C GLY A 138 6.95 -8.39 -11.69
N LEU A 139 6.43 -9.60 -11.74
CA LEU A 139 6.84 -10.70 -10.86
C LEU A 139 8.32 -11.05 -11.03
N ALA A 140 8.82 -11.12 -12.28
CA ALA A 140 10.25 -11.36 -12.54
C ALA A 140 11.14 -10.27 -11.91
N ARG A 141 10.73 -9.00 -11.98
CA ARG A 141 11.45 -7.88 -11.38
C ARG A 141 11.39 -7.91 -9.84
N ALA A 142 10.24 -8.27 -9.27
CA ALA A 142 10.08 -8.40 -7.83
C ALA A 142 11.03 -9.46 -7.28
N ARG A 143 11.01 -10.66 -7.85
CA ARG A 143 11.92 -11.78 -7.48
C ARG A 143 13.41 -11.44 -7.64
N ALA A 144 13.77 -10.71 -8.70
CA ALA A 144 15.17 -10.32 -8.94
C ALA A 144 15.72 -9.33 -7.90
N ARG A 145 14.85 -8.57 -7.20
CA ARG A 145 15.28 -7.65 -6.14
C ARG A 145 15.66 -8.34 -4.84
N GLY A 146 15.16 -9.57 -4.60
CA GLY A 146 15.45 -10.33 -3.39
C GLY A 146 15.13 -9.52 -2.13
N GLY A 147 13.92 -9.53 -1.67
CA GLY A 147 13.52 -8.89 -0.42
C GLY A 147 12.53 -9.80 0.28
N GLY A 148 12.65 -9.99 1.59
CA GLY A 148 11.83 -10.91 2.38
C GLY A 148 10.33 -10.58 2.45
N GLU A 149 9.77 -9.98 1.43
CA GLU A 149 8.35 -9.65 1.26
C GLU A 149 7.66 -10.65 0.30
N GLU A 150 8.26 -11.82 0.11
CA GLU A 150 7.83 -12.86 -0.86
C GLU A 150 6.43 -13.42 -0.60
N ARG A 151 5.82 -13.11 0.56
CA ARG A 151 4.56 -13.72 0.98
C ARG A 151 3.40 -13.46 0.01
N PHE A 152 3.37 -12.30 -0.63
CA PHE A 152 2.33 -11.93 -1.60
C PHE A 152 2.80 -12.04 -3.07
N GLU A 153 4.08 -12.31 -3.31
CA GLU A 153 4.65 -12.44 -4.65
C GLU A 153 4.46 -13.84 -5.26
N THR A 154 4.13 -14.85 -4.45
CA THR A 154 4.05 -16.25 -4.87
C THR A 154 2.74 -16.63 -5.55
N ASP A 155 1.72 -15.78 -5.49
CA ASP A 155 0.40 -16.10 -6.00
C ASP A 155 0.17 -15.49 -7.40
N HIS A 156 0.42 -16.31 -8.44
CA HIS A 156 0.22 -15.90 -9.84
C HIS A 156 -1.22 -15.45 -10.14
N GLU A 157 -2.23 -15.98 -9.43
CA GLU A 157 -3.62 -15.59 -9.59
C GLU A 157 -3.86 -14.14 -9.14
N GLN A 158 -3.14 -13.67 -8.13
CA GLN A 158 -3.26 -12.30 -7.63
C GLN A 158 -2.77 -11.26 -8.64
N ALA A 159 -1.75 -11.58 -9.43
CA ALA A 159 -1.21 -10.67 -10.44
C ALA A 159 -2.22 -10.41 -11.58
N HIS A 160 -3.10 -11.36 -11.89
CA HIS A 160 -4.10 -11.23 -12.95
C HIS A 160 -5.37 -10.48 -12.53
N ILE A 161 -5.61 -10.27 -11.24
CA ILE A 161 -6.83 -9.61 -10.72
C ILE A 161 -6.70 -8.07 -10.76
N ILE A 162 -5.49 -7.55 -10.91
CA ILE A 162 -5.18 -6.10 -10.79
C ILE A 162 -5.40 -5.32 -12.11
N ILE A 163 -5.92 -5.97 -13.15
CA ILE A 163 -6.26 -5.30 -14.41
C ILE A 163 -7.79 -5.07 -14.44
#